data_b9600f2b60c1fcb761d35656007ada4e
#
_entry.id   b9600f2b60c1fcb761d35656007ada4e
#
_cell.length_a   1.000
_cell.length_b   1.000
_cell.length_c   1.000
_cell.angle_alpha   90.00
_cell.angle_beta   90.00
_cell.angle_gamma   90.00
#
_symmetry.space_group_name_H-M   'P 1'
#
loop_
_entity.id
_entity.type
_entity.pdbx_description
1 polymer ?
#
loop_
_entity_poly.entity_id
_entity_poly.type
_entity_poly.pdbx_seq_one_letter_code
_entity_poly.pdbx_strand_id
1 'polypeptide(L)'
;MIAFVAINIVSCDDDETTPPSNSGPTTYNSGDVSLEFMNIAGTVALDASGATNYVNSAGETFNVELFKYYVSNVKLIKDDGTKYEVPNSYFLIDANDTNSLKVNMANIPGGKYTGIEYLIGVDSTRNVSGSQTGALDPANGMFWSWSTGYIFMKLEGQSSASSNSSYTYHIGGYKWPHSGLRTTSIDFTPSVLVVDGGKREAEIHISTDVLEIFKNPSNISIANGSFIMTPSPSSSNMADNYVDMFKFDHIHNDPL
;
A
#
# COMPACT_ATOMS: atom_id res chain seq x y z
N MET A 1 28.05 -87.23 28.22
CA MET A 1 27.68 -86.46 27.06
C MET A 1 26.59 -85.51 27.48
N ILE A 2 26.97 -84.29 27.86
CA ILE A 2 26.08 -83.26 28.48
C ILE A 2 25.70 -82.29 27.35
N ALA A 3 24.43 -82.18 27.05
CA ALA A 3 23.91 -81.28 26.05
C ALA A 3 23.58 -79.90 26.69
N PHE A 4 24.24 -78.84 26.22
CA PHE A 4 23.94 -77.46 26.55
C PHE A 4 22.75 -76.96 25.67
N VAL A 5 21.67 -76.55 26.32
CA VAL A 5 20.58 -75.83 25.68
C VAL A 5 20.88 -74.33 25.83
N ALA A 6 21.05 -73.67 24.71
CA ALA A 6 21.16 -72.23 24.67
C ALA A 6 19.77 -71.57 24.59
N ILE A 7 19.43 -70.76 25.55
CA ILE A 7 18.21 -69.93 25.57
C ILE A 7 18.53 -68.61 24.91
N ASN A 8 17.90 -68.34 23.73
CA ASN A 8 17.89 -67.03 23.09
C ASN A 8 16.83 -66.15 23.76
N ILE A 9 17.26 -65.07 24.40
CA ILE A 9 16.38 -64.03 24.88
C ILE A 9 16.19 -63.03 23.73
N VAL A 10 14.97 -62.98 23.22
CA VAL A 10 14.55 -61.92 22.25
C VAL A 10 14.21 -60.70 23.08
N SER A 11 15.01 -59.63 22.95
CA SER A 11 14.66 -58.30 23.43
C SER A 11 13.65 -57.69 22.52
N CYS A 12 12.46 -57.42 23.01
CA CYS A 12 11.49 -56.55 22.36
C CYS A 12 11.95 -55.13 22.57
N ASP A 13 12.42 -54.43 21.52
CA ASP A 13 12.48 -52.99 21.48
C ASP A 13 11.06 -52.43 21.37
N ASP A 14 10.60 -51.81 22.44
CA ASP A 14 9.38 -51.01 22.44
C ASP A 14 9.68 -49.75 21.62
N ASP A 15 9.24 -49.77 20.36
CA ASP A 15 9.22 -48.60 19.48
C ASP A 15 8.10 -47.67 20.01
N GLU A 16 8.46 -46.70 20.87
CA GLU A 16 7.58 -45.62 21.29
C GLU A 16 7.24 -44.76 20.08
N THR A 17 6.23 -45.14 19.31
CA THR A 17 5.60 -44.29 18.35
C THR A 17 4.89 -43.17 19.11
N THR A 18 5.60 -42.02 19.23
CA THR A 18 4.93 -40.77 19.64
C THR A 18 3.71 -40.55 18.74
N PRO A 19 2.51 -40.45 19.32
CA PRO A 19 1.34 -40.17 18.51
C PRO A 19 1.52 -38.83 17.79
N PRO A 20 1.06 -38.70 16.53
CA PRO A 20 1.14 -37.43 15.83
C PRO A 20 0.44 -36.36 16.67
N SER A 21 1.15 -35.28 16.96
CA SER A 21 0.58 -34.14 17.67
C SER A 21 -0.61 -33.62 16.85
N ASN A 22 -1.81 -33.94 17.32
CA ASN A 22 -3.04 -33.41 16.75
C ASN A 22 -3.13 -31.93 17.13
N SER A 23 -2.39 -31.07 16.41
CA SER A 23 -2.55 -29.63 16.52
C SER A 23 -3.92 -29.31 15.93
N GLY A 24 -4.92 -29.17 16.79
CA GLY A 24 -6.22 -28.63 16.40
C GLY A 24 -6.07 -27.33 15.62
N PRO A 25 -7.12 -26.84 14.97
CA PRO A 25 -7.04 -25.62 14.17
C PRO A 25 -6.44 -24.48 14.99
N THR A 26 -5.38 -23.88 14.48
CA THR A 26 -4.75 -22.72 15.14
C THR A 26 -5.77 -21.60 15.19
N THR A 27 -6.15 -21.16 16.39
CA THR A 27 -7.07 -20.02 16.57
C THR A 27 -6.24 -18.74 16.75
N TYR A 28 -6.52 -17.75 15.91
CA TYR A 28 -5.90 -16.44 15.97
C TYR A 28 -6.88 -15.42 16.55
N ASN A 29 -6.38 -14.48 17.37
CA ASN A 29 -7.18 -13.39 17.91
C ASN A 29 -7.18 -12.19 16.97
N SER A 30 -8.29 -11.44 16.95
CA SER A 30 -8.32 -10.14 16.25
C SER A 30 -7.30 -9.18 16.84
N GLY A 31 -6.70 -8.36 16.00
CA GLY A 31 -5.68 -7.39 16.39
C GLY A 31 -5.64 -6.20 15.45
N ASP A 32 -4.80 -5.25 15.77
CA ASP A 32 -4.56 -4.09 14.91
C ASP A 32 -3.47 -4.43 13.90
N VAL A 33 -3.57 -3.84 12.72
CA VAL A 33 -2.58 -3.93 11.63
C VAL A 33 -2.14 -2.53 11.26
N SER A 34 -0.83 -2.27 11.31
CA SER A 34 -0.24 -1.05 10.77
C SER A 34 0.09 -1.20 9.30
N LEU A 35 -0.09 -0.13 8.54
CA LEU A 35 0.32 -0.03 7.14
C LEU A 35 1.21 1.21 7.01
N GLU A 36 2.48 1.02 6.65
CA GLU A 36 3.47 2.07 6.50
C GLU A 36 3.85 2.27 5.03
N PHE A 37 3.83 3.53 4.60
CA PHE A 37 4.20 3.95 3.25
C PHE A 37 5.56 4.62 3.25
N MET A 38 6.52 4.00 2.58
CA MET A 38 7.86 4.55 2.37
C MET A 38 7.91 5.23 1.00
N ASN A 39 7.79 6.57 0.98
CA ASN A 39 7.91 7.32 -0.26
C ASN A 39 9.36 7.32 -0.73
N ILE A 40 9.60 6.92 -1.98
CA ILE A 40 10.91 6.83 -2.61
C ILE A 40 10.92 7.46 -4.01
N ALA A 41 12.11 7.72 -4.51
CA ALA A 41 12.37 8.04 -5.90
C ALA A 41 13.43 7.04 -6.44
N GLY A 42 12.96 5.98 -7.08
CA GLY A 42 13.78 4.85 -7.49
C GLY A 42 14.28 4.03 -6.29
N THR A 43 15.53 4.23 -5.89
CA THR A 43 16.14 3.48 -4.76
C THR A 43 16.47 4.35 -3.54
N VAL A 44 16.11 5.62 -3.58
CA VAL A 44 16.43 6.56 -2.48
C VAL A 44 15.15 7.07 -1.84
N ALA A 45 15.21 7.40 -0.54
CA ALA A 45 14.09 8.03 0.14
C ALA A 45 13.71 9.35 -0.57
N LEU A 46 12.42 9.59 -0.72
CA LEU A 46 11.91 10.81 -1.34
C LEU A 46 12.15 12.00 -0.42
N ASP A 47 12.84 13.01 -0.93
CA ASP A 47 12.90 14.34 -0.33
C ASP A 47 11.80 15.20 -0.97
N ALA A 48 10.75 15.47 -0.23
CA ALA A 48 9.63 16.32 -0.65
C ALA A 48 9.75 17.76 -0.17
N SER A 49 10.96 18.20 0.23
CA SER A 49 11.26 19.60 0.58
C SER A 49 11.63 20.47 -0.63
N GLY A 50 11.85 19.85 -1.78
CA GLY A 50 12.34 20.52 -2.99
C GLY A 50 13.86 20.66 -3.08
N ALA A 51 14.62 20.17 -2.09
CA ALA A 51 16.09 20.33 -2.08
C ALA A 51 16.80 19.33 -3.01
N THR A 52 16.20 18.16 -3.26
CA THR A 52 16.79 17.10 -4.08
C THR A 52 16.17 17.05 -5.47
N ASN A 53 17.03 16.91 -6.49
CA ASN A 53 16.60 16.74 -7.88
C ASN A 53 16.60 15.26 -8.27
N TYR A 54 15.57 14.89 -9.03
CA TYR A 54 15.36 13.59 -9.63
C TYR A 54 15.31 13.69 -11.15
N VAL A 55 15.35 12.56 -11.85
CA VAL A 55 15.21 12.50 -13.30
C VAL A 55 14.08 11.52 -13.64
N ASN A 56 13.09 11.99 -14.42
CA ASN A 56 11.98 11.15 -14.87
C ASN A 56 12.36 10.29 -16.08
N SER A 57 11.43 9.44 -16.54
CA SER A 57 11.62 8.56 -17.70
C SER A 57 11.82 9.29 -19.02
N ALA A 58 11.41 10.55 -19.12
CA ALA A 58 11.66 11.40 -20.29
C ALA A 58 13.04 12.09 -20.26
N GLY A 59 13.87 11.82 -19.22
CA GLY A 59 15.18 12.46 -19.03
C GLY A 59 15.11 13.88 -18.48
N GLU A 60 13.98 14.29 -17.94
CA GLU A 60 13.75 15.64 -17.42
C GLU A 60 14.09 15.71 -15.92
N THR A 61 14.83 16.73 -15.54
CA THR A 61 15.17 16.99 -14.13
C THR A 61 14.01 17.71 -13.44
N PHE A 62 13.64 17.22 -12.25
CA PHE A 62 12.61 17.80 -11.40
C PHE A 62 12.93 17.61 -9.93
N ASN A 63 12.36 18.42 -9.05
CA ASN A 63 12.29 18.17 -7.60
C ASN A 63 10.84 17.94 -7.17
N VAL A 64 10.63 17.53 -5.93
CA VAL A 64 9.32 17.36 -5.32
C VAL A 64 9.19 18.29 -4.12
N GLU A 65 8.17 19.14 -4.11
CA GLU A 65 7.86 20.06 -3.00
C GLU A 65 6.60 19.65 -2.26
N LEU A 66 5.72 18.90 -2.96
CA LEU A 66 4.49 18.35 -2.40
C LEU A 66 4.19 17.00 -3.04
N PHE A 67 3.96 15.98 -2.21
CA PHE A 67 3.44 14.69 -2.66
C PHE A 67 2.45 14.15 -1.66
N LYS A 68 1.16 14.11 -2.08
CA LYS A 68 0.04 13.60 -1.27
C LYS A 68 -0.82 12.66 -2.09
N TYR A 69 -1.36 11.62 -1.46
CA TYR A 69 -2.29 10.72 -2.12
C TYR A 69 -3.24 10.05 -1.12
N TYR A 70 -4.42 9.67 -1.62
CA TYR A 70 -5.37 8.89 -0.85
C TYR A 70 -5.22 7.41 -1.10
N VAL A 71 -5.25 6.65 0.00
CA VAL A 71 -5.46 5.20 0.03
C VAL A 71 -6.80 4.96 0.71
N SER A 72 -7.70 4.22 0.06
CA SER A 72 -9.02 3.96 0.63
C SER A 72 -9.57 2.58 0.28
N ASN A 73 -10.66 2.20 0.95
CA ASN A 73 -11.37 0.93 0.71
C ASN A 73 -10.43 -0.28 0.75
N VAL A 74 -9.61 -0.32 1.79
CA VAL A 74 -8.58 -1.35 1.98
C VAL A 74 -9.23 -2.72 2.20
N LYS A 75 -8.68 -3.72 1.54
CA LYS A 75 -9.04 -5.14 1.70
C LYS A 75 -7.78 -5.95 1.96
N LEU A 76 -7.80 -6.75 3.01
CA LEU A 76 -6.75 -7.71 3.29
C LEU A 76 -7.14 -9.06 2.69
N ILE A 77 -6.23 -9.68 1.95
CA ILE A 77 -6.44 -10.94 1.23
C ILE A 77 -5.91 -12.06 2.13
N LYS A 78 -6.81 -12.97 2.55
CA LYS A 78 -6.46 -14.12 3.37
C LYS A 78 -5.73 -15.20 2.58
N ASP A 79 -5.11 -16.13 3.28
CA ASP A 79 -4.42 -17.29 2.71
C ASP A 79 -5.35 -18.27 1.98
N ASP A 80 -6.67 -18.22 2.23
CA ASP A 80 -7.70 -18.92 1.49
C ASP A 80 -8.24 -18.17 0.26
N GLY A 81 -7.69 -16.97 -0.02
CA GLY A 81 -8.09 -16.09 -1.12
C GLY A 81 -9.32 -15.22 -0.83
N THR A 82 -9.98 -15.38 0.32
CA THR A 82 -11.09 -14.49 0.71
C THR A 82 -10.55 -13.10 1.09
N LYS A 83 -11.39 -12.06 0.93
CA LYS A 83 -11.02 -10.69 1.23
C LYS A 83 -11.79 -10.18 2.45
N TYR A 84 -11.05 -9.59 3.39
CA TYR A 84 -11.64 -8.84 4.49
C TYR A 84 -11.62 -7.35 4.16
N GLU A 85 -12.78 -6.73 4.07
CA GLU A 85 -12.91 -5.29 3.84
C GLU A 85 -12.73 -4.53 5.16
N VAL A 86 -11.71 -3.66 5.21
CA VAL A 86 -11.42 -2.83 6.39
C VAL A 86 -12.43 -1.68 6.44
N PRO A 87 -13.29 -1.62 7.48
CA PRO A 87 -14.34 -0.60 7.55
C PRO A 87 -13.77 0.82 7.61
N ASN A 88 -14.38 1.75 6.86
CA ASN A 88 -14.04 3.18 6.88
C ASN A 88 -12.54 3.49 6.68
N SER A 89 -11.85 2.68 5.90
CA SER A 89 -10.43 2.84 5.60
C SER A 89 -10.21 3.95 4.56
N TYR A 90 -10.02 5.18 5.04
CA TYR A 90 -9.67 6.35 4.25
C TYR A 90 -8.47 7.00 4.89
N PHE A 91 -7.34 7.00 4.18
CA PHE A 91 -6.06 7.51 4.65
C PHE A 91 -5.51 8.54 3.67
N LEU A 92 -5.06 9.68 4.19
CA LEU A 92 -4.31 10.66 3.43
C LEU A 92 -2.84 10.52 3.79
N ILE A 93 -2.03 10.19 2.82
CA ILE A 93 -0.57 10.12 2.95
C ILE A 93 0.01 11.41 2.42
N ASP A 94 0.84 12.06 3.23
CA ASP A 94 1.54 13.31 2.94
C ASP A 94 3.03 13.09 3.16
N ALA A 95 3.83 13.16 2.11
CA ALA A 95 5.28 12.94 2.21
C ALA A 95 5.99 13.97 3.11
N ASN A 96 5.35 15.11 3.38
CA ASN A 96 5.87 16.15 4.28
C ASN A 96 5.37 16.02 5.73
N ASP A 97 4.49 15.04 6.02
CA ASP A 97 4.02 14.74 7.39
C ASP A 97 4.31 13.28 7.73
N THR A 98 5.36 13.04 8.48
CA THR A 98 5.80 11.69 8.88
C THR A 98 4.74 10.94 9.67
N ASN A 99 3.83 11.63 10.38
CA ASN A 99 2.74 10.98 11.12
C ASN A 99 1.68 10.37 10.20
N SER A 100 1.58 10.85 8.96
CA SER A 100 0.65 10.32 7.97
C SER A 100 1.15 9.05 7.27
N LEU A 101 2.45 8.78 7.35
CA LEU A 101 3.08 7.67 6.61
C LEU A 101 2.74 6.30 7.21
N LYS A 102 2.38 6.24 8.48
CA LYS A 102 1.96 5.01 9.16
C LYS A 102 0.52 5.15 9.62
N VAL A 103 -0.34 4.29 9.12
CA VAL A 103 -1.77 4.29 9.43
C VAL A 103 -2.15 2.98 10.14
N ASN A 104 -3.15 3.04 11.02
CA ASN A 104 -3.60 1.88 11.79
C ASN A 104 -4.99 1.42 11.33
N MET A 105 -5.12 0.13 11.13
CA MET A 105 -6.37 -0.58 10.83
C MET A 105 -6.74 -1.42 12.04
N ALA A 106 -7.73 -0.98 12.79
CA ALA A 106 -8.12 -1.60 14.06
C ALA A 106 -9.04 -2.82 13.86
N ASN A 107 -8.96 -3.76 14.80
CA ASN A 107 -9.85 -4.92 14.90
C ASN A 107 -9.88 -5.83 13.65
N ILE A 108 -8.76 -6.02 13.02
CA ILE A 108 -8.63 -6.97 11.91
C ILE A 108 -8.83 -8.39 12.45
N PRO A 109 -9.66 -9.24 11.82
CA PRO A 109 -9.85 -10.62 12.24
C PRO A 109 -8.53 -11.39 12.31
N GLY A 110 -8.37 -12.21 13.34
CA GLY A 110 -7.19 -13.05 13.49
C GLY A 110 -7.05 -14.03 12.33
N GLY A 111 -5.83 -14.27 11.86
CA GLY A 111 -5.56 -15.16 10.74
C GLY A 111 -4.29 -14.82 9.98
N LYS A 112 -4.17 -15.44 8.80
CA LYS A 112 -3.06 -15.24 7.87
C LYS A 112 -3.53 -14.47 6.66
N TYR A 113 -2.73 -13.50 6.23
CA TYR A 113 -3.01 -12.67 5.07
C TYR A 113 -1.80 -12.68 4.13
N THR A 114 -2.07 -12.83 2.83
CA THR A 114 -1.07 -12.98 1.78
C THR A 114 -1.02 -11.80 0.83
N GLY A 115 -1.89 -10.80 1.03
CA GLY A 115 -1.90 -9.62 0.18
C GLY A 115 -2.83 -8.53 0.69
N ILE A 116 -2.76 -7.39 0.03
CA ILE A 116 -3.60 -6.22 0.27
C ILE A 116 -4.10 -5.66 -1.06
N GLU A 117 -5.35 -5.22 -1.08
CA GLU A 117 -5.95 -4.47 -2.19
C GLU A 117 -6.49 -3.15 -1.65
N TYR A 118 -6.32 -2.07 -2.38
CA TYR A 118 -6.93 -0.79 -2.02
C TYR A 118 -7.18 0.10 -3.24
N LEU A 119 -8.06 1.07 -3.04
CA LEU A 119 -8.36 2.10 -4.01
C LEU A 119 -7.38 3.27 -3.83
N ILE A 120 -6.79 3.74 -4.92
CA ILE A 120 -6.07 5.00 -4.98
C ILE A 120 -7.10 6.08 -5.29
N GLY A 121 -7.34 6.96 -4.32
CA GLY A 121 -8.35 8.00 -4.39
C GLY A 121 -9.50 7.84 -3.40
N VAL A 122 -10.61 8.52 -3.68
CA VAL A 122 -11.83 8.53 -2.86
C VAL A 122 -13.01 8.10 -3.72
N ASP A 123 -13.70 7.05 -3.32
CA ASP A 123 -14.82 6.47 -4.08
C ASP A 123 -15.97 7.45 -4.30
N SER A 124 -16.86 7.12 -5.24
CA SER A 124 -17.96 8.00 -5.64
C SER A 124 -18.91 8.33 -4.49
N THR A 125 -19.15 7.40 -3.57
CA THR A 125 -20.07 7.60 -2.43
C THR A 125 -19.56 8.71 -1.52
N ARG A 126 -18.28 8.69 -1.18
CA ARG A 126 -17.64 9.72 -0.36
C ARG A 126 -17.40 11.01 -1.11
N ASN A 127 -17.14 10.95 -2.42
CA ASN A 127 -16.97 12.16 -3.24
C ASN A 127 -18.22 13.05 -3.28
N VAL A 128 -19.43 12.49 -3.17
CA VAL A 128 -20.70 13.25 -3.26
C VAL A 128 -21.36 13.49 -1.91
N SER A 129 -20.78 13.03 -0.80
CA SER A 129 -21.42 13.07 0.51
C SER A 129 -21.25 14.39 1.28
N GLY A 130 -20.75 15.44 0.64
CA GLY A 130 -20.52 16.76 1.27
C GLY A 130 -19.23 16.83 2.08
N SER A 131 -19.11 17.84 2.93
CA SER A 131 -17.93 18.03 3.79
C SER A 131 -17.78 16.89 4.79
N GLN A 132 -16.59 16.40 4.95
CA GLN A 132 -16.22 15.30 5.84
C GLN A 132 -15.10 15.75 6.79
N THR A 133 -14.68 14.86 7.69
CA THR A 133 -13.65 15.13 8.70
C THR A 133 -12.49 14.13 8.57
N GLY A 134 -11.43 14.30 9.37
CA GLY A 134 -10.27 13.41 9.40
C GLY A 134 -9.50 13.47 8.08
N ALA A 135 -9.15 12.31 7.53
CA ALA A 135 -8.42 12.25 6.25
C ALA A 135 -9.16 12.94 5.11
N LEU A 136 -10.50 12.94 5.14
CA LEU A 136 -11.36 13.53 4.12
C LEU A 136 -11.77 14.97 4.41
N ASP A 137 -11.16 15.65 5.39
CA ASP A 137 -11.42 17.08 5.65
C ASP A 137 -10.93 17.92 4.48
N PRO A 138 -11.77 18.79 3.88
CA PRO A 138 -11.34 19.73 2.83
C PRO A 138 -10.18 20.63 3.25
N ALA A 139 -10.00 20.90 4.56
CA ALA A 139 -8.89 21.68 5.10
C ALA A 139 -7.51 21.03 4.83
N ASN A 140 -7.45 19.73 4.54
CA ASN A 140 -6.21 19.03 4.14
C ASN A 140 -5.71 19.47 2.74
N GLY A 141 -6.47 20.33 2.05
CA GLY A 141 -6.11 20.86 0.73
C GLY A 141 -6.22 19.85 -0.42
N MET A 142 -6.92 18.72 -0.19
CA MET A 142 -7.13 17.65 -1.18
C MET A 142 -8.56 17.65 -1.73
N PHE A 143 -9.17 18.83 -1.87
CA PHE A 143 -10.53 18.99 -2.35
C PHE A 143 -10.63 20.18 -3.32
N TRP A 144 -11.30 19.99 -4.47
CA TRP A 144 -11.57 21.06 -5.42
C TRP A 144 -12.84 21.82 -5.03
N SER A 145 -12.72 23.04 -4.53
CA SER A 145 -13.87 23.90 -4.19
C SER A 145 -14.73 24.28 -5.42
N TRP A 146 -14.12 24.35 -6.61
CA TRP A 146 -14.76 24.73 -7.86
C TRP A 146 -15.44 23.54 -8.58
N SER A 147 -15.07 22.30 -8.28
CA SER A 147 -15.57 21.07 -8.95
C SER A 147 -16.23 20.09 -8.00
N THR A 148 -16.29 20.38 -6.69
CA THR A 148 -16.88 19.53 -5.65
C THR A 148 -16.44 18.07 -5.75
N GLY A 149 -15.14 17.81 -5.59
CA GLY A 149 -14.59 16.46 -5.59
C GLY A 149 -13.19 16.42 -5.01
N TYR A 150 -12.78 15.22 -4.55
CA TYR A 150 -11.45 15.02 -3.99
C TYR A 150 -10.38 14.98 -5.07
N ILE A 151 -9.20 15.49 -4.72
CA ILE A 151 -7.96 15.28 -5.43
C ILE A 151 -7.40 13.98 -4.89
N PHE A 152 -7.13 13.00 -5.74
CA PHE A 152 -6.69 11.66 -5.32
C PHE A 152 -5.19 11.58 -5.12
N MET A 153 -4.46 12.32 -5.96
CA MET A 153 -3.02 12.50 -5.84
C MET A 153 -2.65 13.94 -6.20
N LYS A 154 -1.77 14.55 -5.41
CA LYS A 154 -1.07 15.79 -5.70
C LYS A 154 0.42 15.54 -5.81
N LEU A 155 1.03 16.03 -6.88
CA LEU A 155 2.46 16.07 -7.06
C LEU A 155 2.85 17.43 -7.61
N GLU A 156 3.63 18.20 -6.85
CA GLU A 156 4.05 19.56 -7.20
C GLU A 156 5.55 19.71 -6.98
N GLY A 157 6.16 20.58 -7.75
CA GLY A 157 7.56 20.92 -7.63
C GLY A 157 8.06 21.76 -8.78
N GLN A 158 9.38 21.79 -8.94
CA GLN A 158 10.05 22.56 -9.97
C GLN A 158 10.74 21.65 -10.98
N SER A 159 10.81 22.12 -12.22
CA SER A 159 11.53 21.46 -13.30
C SER A 159 11.94 22.48 -14.34
N SER A 160 13.21 22.42 -14.75
CA SER A 160 13.71 23.22 -15.86
C SER A 160 13.11 22.85 -17.22
N ALA A 161 12.45 21.70 -17.31
CA ALA A 161 11.71 21.27 -18.50
C ALA A 161 10.38 22.02 -18.68
N SER A 162 9.82 22.56 -17.59
CA SER A 162 8.61 23.38 -17.66
C SER A 162 8.92 24.80 -18.07
N SER A 163 8.09 25.37 -18.95
CA SER A 163 8.19 26.77 -19.37
C SER A 163 8.09 27.78 -18.21
N ASN A 164 7.41 27.38 -17.13
CA ASN A 164 7.20 28.22 -15.94
C ASN A 164 8.13 27.80 -14.77
N SER A 165 9.11 26.92 -15.03
CA SER A 165 10.01 26.33 -14.04
C SER A 165 9.31 25.55 -12.92
N SER A 166 8.00 25.32 -13.01
CA SER A 166 7.22 24.56 -12.03
C SER A 166 6.28 23.57 -12.73
N TYR A 167 5.87 22.55 -12.00
CA TYR A 167 4.83 21.63 -12.45
C TYR A 167 3.81 21.37 -11.34
N THR A 168 2.56 21.13 -11.72
CA THR A 168 1.45 20.91 -10.80
C THR A 168 0.54 19.81 -11.37
N TYR A 169 0.48 18.69 -10.67
CA TYR A 169 -0.36 17.56 -11.03
C TYR A 169 -1.35 17.26 -9.90
N HIS A 170 -2.60 17.64 -10.11
CA HIS A 170 -3.71 17.31 -9.23
C HIS A 170 -4.63 16.33 -9.96
N ILE A 171 -4.53 15.07 -9.61
CA ILE A 171 -5.27 13.99 -10.24
C ILE A 171 -6.47 13.64 -9.39
N GLY A 172 -7.63 13.62 -9.99
CA GLY A 172 -8.90 13.33 -9.35
C GLY A 172 -9.98 12.99 -10.36
N GLY A 173 -11.24 13.09 -9.93
CA GLY A 173 -12.39 12.74 -10.77
C GLY A 173 -12.77 11.27 -10.65
N TYR A 174 -14.02 11.04 -10.27
CA TYR A 174 -14.57 9.69 -10.04
C TYR A 174 -15.48 9.20 -11.16
N LYS A 175 -15.70 10.03 -12.18
CA LYS A 175 -16.61 9.72 -13.30
C LYS A 175 -15.85 9.38 -14.59
N TRP A 176 -16.39 8.39 -15.31
CA TRP A 176 -15.97 8.13 -16.68
C TRP A 176 -16.25 9.34 -17.61
N PRO A 177 -15.43 9.64 -18.66
CA PRO A 177 -14.32 8.82 -19.15
C PRO A 177 -12.96 9.11 -18.47
N HIS A 178 -12.83 10.14 -17.67
CA HIS A 178 -11.53 10.58 -17.12
C HIS A 178 -11.46 10.40 -15.61
N SER A 179 -11.89 9.23 -15.12
CA SER A 179 -11.73 8.89 -13.70
C SER A 179 -10.26 8.70 -13.36
N GLY A 180 -9.85 9.33 -12.24
CA GLY A 180 -8.55 9.08 -11.61
C GLY A 180 -8.55 7.88 -10.65
N LEU A 181 -9.71 7.25 -10.37
CA LEU A 181 -9.75 6.09 -9.47
C LEU A 181 -9.04 4.89 -10.06
N ARG A 182 -8.15 4.27 -9.29
CA ARG A 182 -7.50 3.00 -9.64
C ARG A 182 -7.44 2.10 -8.42
N THR A 183 -7.55 0.80 -8.67
CA THR A 183 -7.33 -0.22 -7.64
C THR A 183 -5.95 -0.84 -7.86
N THR A 184 -5.20 -0.98 -6.79
CA THR A 184 -3.96 -1.75 -6.79
C THR A 184 -4.11 -2.96 -5.88
N SER A 185 -3.43 -4.05 -6.23
CA SER A 185 -3.38 -5.29 -5.45
C SER A 185 -1.93 -5.71 -5.33
N ILE A 186 -1.49 -5.93 -4.11
CA ILE A 186 -0.10 -6.21 -3.75
C ILE A 186 -0.06 -7.57 -3.07
N ASP A 187 0.70 -8.49 -3.65
CA ASP A 187 0.97 -9.81 -3.09
C ASP A 187 2.19 -9.74 -2.17
N PHE A 188 2.09 -10.39 -1.01
CA PHE A 188 3.18 -10.45 -0.03
C PHE A 188 4.12 -11.63 -0.22
N THR A 189 3.85 -12.52 -1.19
CA THR A 189 4.66 -13.74 -1.42
C THR A 189 6.16 -13.43 -1.56
N PRO A 190 7.05 -14.15 -0.83
CA PRO A 190 6.79 -15.34 -0.02
C PRO A 190 6.40 -15.05 1.45
N SER A 191 6.20 -13.81 1.84
CA SER A 191 5.84 -13.40 3.21
C SER A 191 4.34 -13.63 3.48
N VAL A 192 3.99 -13.75 4.77
CA VAL A 192 2.61 -13.86 5.23
C VAL A 192 2.44 -12.99 6.47
N LEU A 193 1.46 -12.09 6.46
CA LEU A 193 1.08 -11.34 7.64
C LEU A 193 0.25 -12.24 8.57
N VAL A 194 0.64 -12.33 9.84
CA VAL A 194 -0.09 -13.07 10.86
C VAL A 194 -0.72 -12.10 11.85
N VAL A 195 -2.04 -12.04 11.88
CA VAL A 195 -2.78 -11.26 12.88
C VAL A 195 -3.16 -12.18 14.03
N ASP A 196 -2.56 -11.95 15.20
CA ASP A 196 -2.88 -12.65 16.46
C ASP A 196 -2.73 -11.66 17.61
N GLY A 197 -3.79 -10.89 17.84
CA GLY A 197 -3.83 -9.74 18.73
C GLY A 197 -3.29 -10.02 20.12
N GLY A 198 -2.40 -9.13 20.57
CA GLY A 198 -1.71 -9.23 21.86
C GLY A 198 -0.55 -10.25 21.90
N LYS A 199 -0.23 -10.91 20.78
CA LYS A 199 0.88 -11.86 20.70
C LYS A 199 1.92 -11.51 19.63
N ARG A 200 1.54 -10.76 18.62
CA ARG A 200 2.41 -10.38 17.50
C ARG A 200 2.18 -8.94 17.08
N GLU A 201 3.25 -8.31 16.68
CA GLU A 201 3.19 -7.13 15.82
C GLU A 201 2.67 -7.57 14.46
N ALA A 202 1.85 -6.73 13.85
CA ALA A 202 1.34 -6.95 12.50
C ALA A 202 1.47 -5.65 11.71
N GLU A 203 2.52 -5.54 10.92
CA GLU A 203 2.83 -4.34 10.16
C GLU A 203 3.23 -4.68 8.73
N ILE A 204 2.67 -3.93 7.78
CA ILE A 204 2.92 -4.05 6.34
C ILE A 204 3.67 -2.81 5.89
N HIS A 205 4.82 -2.98 5.22
CA HIS A 205 5.59 -1.92 4.59
C HIS A 205 5.40 -1.93 3.08
N ILE A 206 5.01 -0.77 2.53
CA ILE A 206 4.79 -0.54 1.11
C ILE A 206 5.73 0.58 0.65
N SER A 207 6.58 0.31 -0.32
CA SER A 207 7.33 1.35 -0.99
C SER A 207 6.45 2.05 -2.03
N THR A 208 6.53 3.39 -2.10
CA THR A 208 5.77 4.23 -3.02
C THR A 208 6.75 5.04 -3.87
N ASP A 209 7.02 4.58 -5.10
CA ASP A 209 8.00 5.19 -6.00
C ASP A 209 7.37 6.28 -6.86
N VAL A 210 7.70 7.55 -6.58
CA VAL A 210 7.20 8.71 -7.33
C VAL A 210 7.60 8.71 -8.80
N LEU A 211 8.70 8.02 -9.17
CA LEU A 211 9.14 7.96 -10.57
C LEU A 211 8.23 7.13 -11.46
N GLU A 212 7.46 6.20 -10.88
CA GLU A 212 6.50 5.38 -11.64
C GLU A 212 5.36 6.24 -12.21
N ILE A 213 5.03 7.39 -11.60
CA ILE A 213 4.02 8.33 -12.11
C ILE A 213 4.34 8.80 -13.54
N PHE A 214 5.63 8.85 -13.90
CA PHE A 214 6.09 9.36 -15.19
C PHE A 214 6.25 8.29 -16.28
N LYS A 215 6.03 7.00 -15.97
CA LYS A 215 6.23 5.88 -16.91
C LYS A 215 5.15 4.81 -16.76
N ASN A 216 4.98 3.99 -17.77
CA ASN A 216 4.11 2.81 -17.83
C ASN A 216 2.68 2.98 -17.27
N PRO A 217 1.69 2.81 -18.12
CA PRO A 217 1.77 2.56 -19.56
C PRO A 217 2.05 3.82 -20.40
N SER A 218 2.04 5.01 -19.79
CA SER A 218 2.19 6.29 -20.50
C SER A 218 3.50 6.98 -20.11
N ASN A 219 4.28 7.40 -21.09
CA ASN A 219 5.45 8.25 -20.84
C ASN A 219 4.98 9.70 -20.64
N ILE A 220 5.09 10.21 -19.40
CA ILE A 220 4.68 11.56 -19.01
C ILE A 220 5.90 12.48 -19.09
N SER A 221 5.80 13.53 -19.93
CA SER A 221 6.81 14.57 -20.05
C SER A 221 6.31 15.88 -19.43
N ILE A 222 7.11 16.45 -18.54
CA ILE A 222 6.84 17.75 -17.91
C ILE A 222 6.86 18.86 -18.98
N ALA A 223 7.79 18.79 -19.94
CA ALA A 223 7.86 19.74 -21.04
C ALA A 223 6.58 19.78 -21.88
N ASN A 224 5.93 18.63 -22.06
CA ASN A 224 4.71 18.53 -22.86
C ASN A 224 3.42 18.83 -22.09
N GLY A 225 3.48 18.86 -20.75
CA GLY A 225 2.31 19.13 -19.90
C GLY A 225 2.68 19.23 -18.44
N SER A 226 3.03 20.45 -18.00
CA SER A 226 3.43 20.72 -16.61
C SER A 226 2.25 21.09 -15.69
N PHE A 227 1.01 21.12 -16.20
CA PHE A 227 -0.14 21.55 -15.41
C PHE A 227 -1.36 20.69 -15.70
N ILE A 228 -1.82 19.95 -14.68
CA ILE A 228 -3.04 19.13 -14.72
C ILE A 228 -3.81 19.38 -13.42
N MET A 229 -5.01 19.97 -13.51
CA MET A 229 -5.88 20.26 -12.37
C MET A 229 -7.34 19.87 -12.61
N THR A 230 -7.62 19.14 -13.68
CA THR A 230 -8.97 18.71 -14.04
C THR A 230 -8.95 17.29 -14.61
N PRO A 231 -10.04 16.52 -14.44
CA PRO A 231 -10.20 15.26 -15.16
C PRO A 231 -10.06 15.46 -16.68
N SER A 232 -9.14 14.73 -17.28
CA SER A 232 -8.74 14.86 -18.69
C SER A 232 -8.07 13.57 -19.17
N PRO A 233 -7.83 13.39 -20.48
CA PRO A 233 -7.01 12.27 -20.97
C PRO A 233 -5.63 12.21 -20.29
N SER A 234 -4.96 13.34 -20.08
CA SER A 234 -3.65 13.40 -19.44
C SER A 234 -3.71 12.98 -17.97
N SER A 235 -4.77 13.40 -17.22
CA SER A 235 -4.95 12.96 -15.84
C SER A 235 -5.24 11.46 -15.75
N SER A 236 -5.99 10.89 -16.71
CA SER A 236 -6.23 9.44 -16.77
C SER A 236 -4.96 8.65 -17.06
N ASN A 237 -4.13 9.12 -18.00
CA ASN A 237 -2.84 8.50 -18.31
C ASN A 237 -1.92 8.48 -17.08
N MET A 238 -1.89 9.57 -16.32
CA MET A 238 -1.11 9.64 -15.07
C MET A 238 -1.71 8.72 -13.98
N ALA A 239 -3.04 8.60 -13.94
CA ALA A 239 -3.71 7.67 -13.05
C ALA A 239 -3.42 6.21 -13.40
N ASP A 240 -3.30 5.87 -14.68
CA ASP A 240 -2.88 4.54 -15.11
C ASP A 240 -1.46 4.21 -14.64
N ASN A 241 -0.56 5.21 -14.67
CA ASN A 241 0.82 5.04 -14.22
C ASN A 241 0.94 4.87 -12.71
N TYR A 242 0.21 5.64 -11.90
CA TYR A 242 0.42 5.63 -10.45
C TYR A 242 -0.03 4.33 -9.75
N VAL A 243 -0.70 3.42 -10.46
CA VAL A 243 -0.96 2.06 -9.96
C VAL A 243 0.34 1.33 -9.65
N ASP A 244 1.35 1.53 -10.49
CA ASP A 244 2.64 0.82 -10.41
C ASP A 244 3.59 1.40 -9.35
N MET A 245 3.27 2.56 -8.75
CA MET A 245 4.15 3.16 -7.75
C MET A 245 4.20 2.39 -6.44
N PHE A 246 3.20 1.52 -6.16
CA PHE A 246 3.11 0.78 -4.91
C PHE A 246 3.69 -0.62 -5.05
N LYS A 247 4.66 -0.96 -4.20
CA LYS A 247 5.29 -2.28 -4.18
C LYS A 247 5.42 -2.77 -2.75
N PHE A 248 5.23 -4.08 -2.57
CA PHE A 248 5.53 -4.73 -1.31
C PHE A 248 7.01 -4.59 -0.98
N ASP A 249 7.30 -4.22 0.26
CA ASP A 249 8.67 -4.21 0.78
C ASP A 249 8.88 -5.36 1.77
N HIS A 250 8.27 -5.29 2.94
CA HIS A 250 8.35 -6.37 3.93
C HIS A 250 7.19 -6.32 4.94
N ILE A 251 7.19 -7.28 5.85
CA ILE A 251 6.22 -7.42 6.94
C ILE A 251 6.97 -7.59 8.26
N HIS A 252 6.52 -6.92 9.32
CA HIS A 252 6.84 -7.27 10.70
C HIS A 252 5.76 -8.16 11.30
N ASN A 253 6.19 -9.30 11.84
CA ASN A 253 5.36 -10.29 12.53
C ASN A 253 5.99 -10.69 13.86
N ASP A 254 6.77 -9.84 14.49
CA ASP A 254 7.55 -10.19 15.66
C ASP A 254 6.64 -10.51 16.84
N PRO A 255 7.00 -11.52 17.68
CA PRO A 255 6.31 -11.76 18.93
C PRO A 255 6.41 -10.54 19.85
N LEU A 256 5.30 -10.18 20.51
CA LEU A 256 5.24 -9.09 21.49
C LEU A 256 5.80 -9.52 22.86
#